data_e8b5c31fd455f7d30c1334a19d47b96d
#
_entry.id   e8b5c31fd455f7d30c1334a19d47b96d
#
_cell.length_a   1.000
_cell.length_b   1.000
_cell.length_c   1.000
_cell.angle_alpha   90.00
_cell.angle_beta   90.00
_cell.angle_gamma   90.00
#
_symmetry.space_group_name_H-M   'P 1'
#
loop_
_entity.id
_entity.type
_entity.pdbx_description
1 polymer ?
#
loop_
_entity_poly.entity_id
_entity_poly.type
_entity_poly.pdbx_seq_one_letter_code
_entity_poly.pdbx_strand_id
1 'polypeptide(L)'
;MPPPAVTVVTLQTEDIILTSTLPGRVVASAEAELRPQVNGIIIERLFDEGSTVSTGDPLYRIDSLSYEAAVAQAEAALAQAEAQSAAALREADRVAALRDRSVASQQTEDSAIAARDAADAAVKAAQAALDAARIDLARTTITAPLDGVIGLAQASQGALVTASQATPLAVIRQIDPVRVDVTQSAAEIIRWQRQSEQTPPPDKINGAVTLHLADGTTYDQTGSLTGAEPHVDETTGVVTLRMEVGNPDHLLLPGMYVLAEIPQAELKGAILAPQEGVTRDRRGRPVAYVVNAENVVEERPLDILQDHGNKWVVREGLSAGDRIIVAGHQRIAVGTPATPEEQQDTPPAGTGETAAAQPDADITAAESGDDGAGESARTGEEAPAATAAPADADAAEADAEQSGTEQ
;
A
#
# COMPACT_ATOMS: atom_id res chain seq x y z
N MET A 1 -28.81 59.94 14.09
CA MET A 1 -28.38 59.24 12.90
C MET A 1 -29.14 57.91 12.86
N PRO A 2 -29.67 57.46 11.74
CA PRO A 2 -30.31 56.17 11.69
C PRO A 2 -29.28 55.10 12.06
N PRO A 3 -29.68 54.01 12.74
CA PRO A 3 -28.77 52.94 13.08
C PRO A 3 -28.16 52.34 11.79
N PRO A 4 -26.85 51.98 11.80
CA PRO A 4 -26.20 51.43 10.63
C PRO A 4 -26.82 50.08 10.25
N ALA A 5 -27.02 49.86 8.94
CA ALA A 5 -27.44 48.56 8.41
C ALA A 5 -26.25 47.58 8.46
N VAL A 6 -26.50 46.36 8.95
CA VAL A 6 -25.55 45.25 9.07
C VAL A 6 -26.15 43.96 8.51
N THR A 7 -25.35 43.19 7.78
CA THR A 7 -25.78 41.89 7.30
C THR A 7 -25.59 40.87 8.40
N VAL A 8 -26.63 40.11 8.70
CA VAL A 8 -26.63 39.09 9.74
C VAL A 8 -27.02 37.72 9.18
N VAL A 9 -26.52 36.66 9.83
CA VAL A 9 -26.92 35.26 9.62
C VAL A 9 -27.50 34.75 10.92
N THR A 10 -28.71 34.19 10.87
CA THR A 10 -29.34 33.55 12.02
C THR A 10 -28.79 32.15 12.18
N LEU A 11 -28.14 31.85 13.32
CA LEU A 11 -27.49 30.57 13.58
C LEU A 11 -28.54 29.50 13.88
N GLN A 12 -28.30 28.32 13.27
CA GLN A 12 -29.09 27.12 13.53
C GLN A 12 -28.18 26.03 14.09
N THR A 13 -28.77 25.06 14.78
CA THR A 13 -28.05 23.85 15.20
C THR A 13 -28.09 22.84 14.09
N GLU A 14 -26.93 22.24 13.80
CA GLU A 14 -26.77 21.16 12.84
C GLU A 14 -26.05 19.99 13.49
N ASP A 15 -26.41 18.78 13.12
CA ASP A 15 -25.67 17.58 13.51
C ASP A 15 -24.51 17.39 12.53
N ILE A 16 -23.29 17.38 13.02
CA ILE A 16 -22.09 17.30 12.22
C ILE A 16 -21.18 16.14 12.66
N ILE A 17 -20.46 15.59 11.72
CA ILE A 17 -19.39 14.64 11.99
C ILE A 17 -18.06 15.41 11.98
N LEU A 18 -17.37 15.38 13.11
CA LEU A 18 -16.00 15.88 13.18
C LEU A 18 -15.09 14.90 12.48
N THR A 19 -14.32 15.37 11.51
CA THR A 19 -13.33 14.58 10.77
C THR A 19 -11.92 15.09 11.06
N SER A 20 -10.94 14.21 10.94
CA SER A 20 -9.53 14.57 10.98
C SER A 20 -8.87 14.05 9.72
N THR A 21 -8.18 14.96 9.02
CA THR A 21 -7.43 14.60 7.82
C THR A 21 -5.99 14.30 8.20
N LEU A 22 -5.56 13.08 7.94
CA LEU A 22 -4.25 12.57 8.31
C LEU A 22 -3.47 12.13 7.06
N PRO A 23 -2.16 12.42 7.01
CA PRO A 23 -1.32 11.95 5.92
C PRO A 23 -1.12 10.44 6.00
N GLY A 24 -1.27 9.76 4.87
CA GLY A 24 -1.09 8.33 4.75
C GLY A 24 -0.26 7.94 3.53
N ARG A 25 0.24 6.73 3.55
CA ARG A 25 0.95 6.11 2.43
C ARG A 25 0.31 4.77 2.09
N VAL A 26 0.06 4.56 0.82
CA VAL A 26 -0.44 3.28 0.30
C VAL A 26 0.66 2.24 0.37
N VAL A 27 0.36 1.06 0.88
CA VAL A 27 1.24 -0.12 0.92
C VAL A 27 0.51 -1.34 0.38
N ALA A 28 1.24 -2.29 -0.17
CA ALA A 28 0.65 -3.55 -0.60
C ALA A 28 0.08 -4.32 0.60
N SER A 29 -1.03 -5.04 0.40
CA SER A 29 -1.57 -5.92 1.44
C SER A 29 -0.67 -7.12 1.72
N ALA A 30 0.02 -7.61 0.69
CA ALA A 30 1.08 -8.60 0.78
C ALA A 30 2.13 -8.34 -0.30
N GLU A 31 3.38 -8.71 -0.01
CA GLU A 31 4.50 -8.60 -0.93
C GLU A 31 5.33 -9.88 -0.87
N ALA A 32 5.70 -10.42 -2.02
CA ALA A 32 6.54 -11.59 -2.13
C ALA A 32 7.71 -11.34 -3.08
N GLU A 33 8.91 -11.49 -2.57
CA GLU A 33 10.12 -11.48 -3.35
C GLU A 33 10.40 -12.86 -3.93
N LEU A 34 10.44 -12.96 -5.24
CA LEU A 34 10.77 -14.21 -5.93
C LEU A 34 12.28 -14.43 -5.92
N ARG A 35 12.72 -15.43 -5.16
CA ARG A 35 14.13 -15.81 -5.07
C ARG A 35 14.31 -17.26 -5.52
N PRO A 36 15.38 -17.59 -6.30
CA PRO A 36 15.64 -18.95 -6.70
C PRO A 36 16.02 -19.79 -5.47
N GLN A 37 15.57 -21.05 -5.45
CA GLN A 37 15.91 -22.00 -4.40
C GLN A 37 16.96 -23.02 -4.85
N VAL A 38 17.24 -23.04 -6.16
CA VAL A 38 18.23 -23.90 -6.82
C VAL A 38 19.13 -23.08 -7.72
N ASN A 39 20.30 -23.60 -8.05
CA ASN A 39 21.27 -22.95 -8.93
C ASN A 39 20.99 -23.34 -10.39
N GLY A 40 21.22 -22.42 -11.32
CA GLY A 40 21.10 -22.75 -12.74
C GLY A 40 20.95 -21.50 -13.61
N ILE A 41 20.72 -21.72 -14.89
CA ILE A 41 20.52 -20.66 -15.87
C ILE A 41 19.01 -20.52 -16.12
N ILE A 42 18.50 -19.30 -16.16
CA ILE A 42 17.11 -19.02 -16.55
C ILE A 42 16.95 -19.35 -18.04
N ILE A 43 16.14 -20.35 -18.36
CA ILE A 43 15.83 -20.71 -19.75
C ILE A 43 14.73 -19.80 -20.30
N GLU A 44 13.73 -19.49 -19.48
CA GLU A 44 12.53 -18.82 -19.93
C GLU A 44 11.89 -17.99 -18.82
N ARG A 45 11.32 -16.84 -19.20
CA ARG A 45 10.40 -16.02 -18.38
C ARG A 45 9.00 -16.19 -18.94
N LEU A 46 8.05 -16.58 -18.09
CA LEU A 46 6.70 -17.03 -18.49
C LEU A 46 5.60 -15.99 -18.14
N PHE A 47 5.98 -14.78 -17.78
CA PHE A 47 5.04 -13.71 -17.42
C PHE A 47 5.35 -12.42 -18.16
N ASP A 48 4.35 -11.56 -18.27
CA ASP A 48 4.51 -10.17 -18.72
C ASP A 48 4.65 -9.24 -17.51
N GLU A 49 5.59 -8.31 -17.60
CA GLU A 49 5.83 -7.34 -16.51
C GLU A 49 4.61 -6.45 -16.30
N GLY A 50 4.21 -6.28 -15.04
CA GLY A 50 3.01 -5.53 -14.68
C GLY A 50 1.70 -6.31 -14.84
N SER A 51 1.74 -7.58 -15.25
CA SER A 51 0.54 -8.41 -15.35
C SER A 51 0.09 -8.94 -13.98
N THR A 52 -1.19 -9.31 -13.90
CA THR A 52 -1.74 -10.04 -12.75
C THR A 52 -1.36 -11.50 -12.86
N VAL A 53 -0.92 -12.08 -11.75
CA VAL A 53 -0.56 -13.49 -11.61
C VAL A 53 -1.33 -14.12 -10.48
N SER A 54 -1.64 -15.41 -10.61
CA SER A 54 -2.31 -16.21 -9.59
C SER A 54 -1.34 -17.15 -8.89
N THR A 55 -1.64 -17.50 -7.65
CA THR A 55 -0.86 -18.46 -6.88
C THR A 55 -0.67 -19.78 -7.63
N GLY A 56 0.57 -20.20 -7.83
CA GLY A 56 0.94 -21.39 -8.56
C GLY A 56 1.28 -21.16 -10.04
N ASP A 57 1.03 -19.99 -10.59
CA ASP A 57 1.41 -19.69 -11.98
C ASP A 57 2.92 -19.78 -12.16
N PRO A 58 3.42 -20.47 -13.22
CA PRO A 58 4.84 -20.57 -13.50
C PRO A 58 5.36 -19.22 -14.02
N LEU A 59 6.44 -18.73 -13.41
CA LEU A 59 7.00 -17.40 -13.70
C LEU A 59 8.37 -17.47 -14.36
N TYR A 60 9.23 -18.37 -13.87
CA TYR A 60 10.56 -18.61 -14.45
C TYR A 60 10.82 -20.10 -14.55
N ARG A 61 11.58 -20.48 -15.57
CA ARG A 61 12.10 -21.82 -15.73
C ARG A 61 13.62 -21.79 -15.72
N ILE A 62 14.20 -22.56 -14.80
CA ILE A 62 15.65 -22.78 -14.68
C ILE A 62 15.99 -24.07 -15.42
N ASP A 63 17.19 -24.19 -15.92
CA ASP A 63 17.69 -25.43 -16.57
C ASP A 63 17.53 -26.64 -15.64
N SER A 64 16.69 -27.59 -16.06
CA SER A 64 16.33 -28.78 -15.27
C SER A 64 17.17 -30.02 -15.56
N LEU A 65 18.00 -29.98 -16.63
CA LEU A 65 18.69 -31.20 -17.13
C LEU A 65 19.53 -31.93 -16.05
N SER A 66 20.26 -31.20 -15.24
CA SER A 66 21.05 -31.77 -14.16
C SER A 66 20.19 -32.33 -13.03
N TYR A 67 19.07 -31.75 -12.74
CA TYR A 67 18.10 -32.14 -11.71
C TYR A 67 17.30 -33.38 -12.18
N GLU A 68 16.93 -33.45 -13.45
CA GLU A 68 16.31 -34.63 -14.06
C GLU A 68 17.25 -35.84 -14.00
N ALA A 69 18.54 -35.64 -14.29
CA ALA A 69 19.53 -36.70 -14.17
C ALA A 69 19.69 -37.16 -12.71
N ALA A 70 19.65 -36.25 -11.74
CA ALA A 70 19.71 -36.60 -10.32
C ALA A 70 18.48 -37.41 -9.88
N VAL A 71 17.28 -37.07 -10.36
CA VAL A 71 16.06 -37.85 -10.11
C VAL A 71 16.19 -39.26 -10.70
N ALA A 72 16.64 -39.39 -11.95
CA ALA A 72 16.83 -40.69 -12.59
C ALA A 72 17.86 -41.57 -11.84
N GLN A 73 18.93 -40.96 -11.33
CA GLN A 73 19.92 -41.66 -10.51
C GLN A 73 19.31 -42.16 -9.18
N ALA A 74 18.52 -41.30 -8.50
CA ALA A 74 17.87 -41.69 -7.24
C ALA A 74 16.78 -42.76 -7.45
N GLU A 75 16.06 -42.75 -8.57
CA GLU A 75 15.10 -43.80 -8.95
C GLU A 75 15.79 -45.15 -9.16
N ALA A 76 16.94 -45.14 -9.82
CA ALA A 76 17.72 -46.36 -10.00
C ALA A 76 18.26 -46.94 -8.66
N ALA A 77 18.68 -46.06 -7.74
CA ALA A 77 19.11 -46.43 -6.39
C ALA A 77 17.96 -47.01 -5.56
N LEU A 78 16.75 -46.45 -5.65
CA LEU A 78 15.56 -47.00 -5.01
C LEU A 78 15.23 -48.39 -5.55
N ALA A 79 15.17 -48.55 -6.86
CA ALA A 79 14.90 -49.86 -7.49
C ALA A 79 15.92 -50.94 -7.07
N GLN A 80 17.19 -50.54 -6.91
CA GLN A 80 18.23 -51.47 -6.40
C GLN A 80 17.95 -51.88 -4.94
N ALA A 81 17.62 -50.90 -4.07
CA ALA A 81 17.31 -51.14 -2.66
C ALA A 81 16.05 -52.02 -2.49
N GLU A 82 15.01 -51.77 -3.28
CA GLU A 82 13.79 -52.60 -3.31
C GLU A 82 14.08 -54.05 -3.73
N ALA A 83 14.92 -54.23 -4.75
CA ALA A 83 15.32 -55.57 -5.17
C ALA A 83 16.09 -56.34 -4.06
N GLN A 84 16.96 -55.63 -3.32
CA GLN A 84 17.69 -56.17 -2.17
C GLN A 84 16.76 -56.53 -1.01
N SER A 85 15.80 -55.64 -0.66
CA SER A 85 14.80 -55.88 0.38
C SER A 85 13.93 -57.10 0.03
N ALA A 86 13.45 -57.16 -1.21
CA ALA A 86 12.69 -58.33 -1.69
C ALA A 86 13.50 -59.64 -1.62
N ALA A 87 14.81 -59.61 -1.87
CA ALA A 87 15.67 -60.78 -1.72
C ALA A 87 15.87 -61.15 -0.24
N ALA A 88 16.13 -60.19 0.63
CA ALA A 88 16.29 -60.39 2.06
C ALA A 88 15.01 -60.93 2.73
N LEU A 89 13.84 -60.43 2.31
CA LEU A 89 12.54 -60.89 2.78
C LEU A 89 12.35 -62.38 2.43
N ARG A 90 12.57 -62.77 1.16
CA ARG A 90 12.47 -64.19 0.74
C ARG A 90 13.44 -65.10 1.51
N GLU A 91 14.64 -64.60 1.83
CA GLU A 91 15.60 -65.34 2.63
C GLU A 91 15.14 -65.48 4.08
N ALA A 92 14.64 -64.45 4.70
CA ALA A 92 14.09 -64.47 6.06
C ALA A 92 12.92 -65.47 6.16
N ASP A 93 11.98 -65.42 5.20
CA ASP A 93 10.83 -66.34 5.13
C ASP A 93 11.29 -67.78 4.96
N ARG A 94 12.33 -68.09 4.11
CA ARG A 94 12.88 -69.34 3.92
C ARG A 94 13.53 -69.91 5.19
N VAL A 95 14.32 -69.10 5.90
CA VAL A 95 14.97 -69.46 7.15
C VAL A 95 13.95 -69.76 8.25
N ALA A 96 12.92 -68.93 8.35
CA ALA A 96 11.80 -69.10 9.31
C ALA A 96 11.11 -70.48 9.08
N ALA A 97 10.79 -70.81 7.82
CA ALA A 97 10.20 -72.12 7.46
C ALA A 97 11.12 -73.31 7.75
N LEU A 98 12.45 -73.18 7.65
CA LEU A 98 13.40 -74.18 8.04
C LEU A 98 13.54 -74.40 9.54
N ARG A 99 13.41 -73.31 10.29
CA ARG A 99 13.41 -73.31 11.74
C ARG A 99 12.17 -74.01 12.29
N ASP A 100 11.00 -73.78 11.76
CA ASP A 100 9.74 -74.44 12.15
C ASP A 100 9.86 -75.97 12.01
N ARG A 101 10.72 -76.39 11.06
CA ARG A 101 11.07 -77.81 10.85
C ARG A 101 12.29 -78.30 11.67
N SER A 102 12.80 -77.45 12.61
CA SER A 102 13.99 -77.75 13.45
C SER A 102 15.29 -77.95 12.65
N VAL A 103 15.42 -77.39 11.44
CA VAL A 103 16.60 -77.55 10.57
C VAL A 103 17.55 -76.32 10.69
N ALA A 104 17.05 -75.15 11.02
CA ALA A 104 17.83 -73.93 11.21
C ALA A 104 18.06 -73.62 12.67
N SER A 105 19.18 -72.91 13.00
CA SER A 105 19.42 -72.35 14.36
C SER A 105 18.73 -71.04 14.58
N GLN A 106 18.48 -70.68 15.85
CA GLN A 106 17.96 -69.39 16.19
C GLN A 106 18.84 -68.25 15.75
N GLN A 107 20.16 -68.39 15.89
CA GLN A 107 21.12 -67.35 15.43
C GLN A 107 21.02 -67.11 13.91
N THR A 108 20.74 -68.16 13.10
CA THR A 108 20.54 -67.97 11.66
C THR A 108 19.27 -67.19 11.32
N GLU A 109 18.18 -67.45 12.05
CA GLU A 109 16.94 -66.70 11.90
C GLU A 109 17.12 -65.25 12.31
N ASP A 110 17.71 -64.99 13.51
CA ASP A 110 17.95 -63.63 14.00
C ASP A 110 18.82 -62.83 13.01
N SER A 111 19.81 -63.49 12.39
CA SER A 111 20.63 -62.87 11.36
C SER A 111 19.86 -62.55 10.07
N ALA A 112 18.95 -63.42 9.64
CA ALA A 112 18.12 -63.19 8.45
C ALA A 112 17.08 -62.07 8.68
N ILE A 113 16.52 -62.02 9.88
CA ILE A 113 15.61 -60.91 10.30
C ILE A 113 16.37 -59.58 10.32
N ALA A 114 17.56 -59.55 10.93
CA ALA A 114 18.39 -58.34 10.95
C ALA A 114 18.78 -57.86 9.55
N ALA A 115 19.10 -58.83 8.63
CA ALA A 115 19.38 -58.49 7.22
C ALA A 115 18.18 -57.91 6.48
N ARG A 116 16.96 -58.48 6.71
CA ARG A 116 15.71 -57.96 6.16
C ARG A 116 15.45 -56.52 6.67
N ASP A 117 15.55 -56.34 8.00
CA ASP A 117 15.29 -55.03 8.61
C ASP A 117 16.30 -53.96 8.13
N ALA A 118 17.55 -54.34 7.93
CA ALA A 118 18.57 -53.48 7.34
C ALA A 118 18.26 -53.09 5.87
N ALA A 119 17.79 -54.10 5.08
CA ALA A 119 17.38 -53.83 3.69
C ALA A 119 16.12 -52.94 3.60
N ASP A 120 15.15 -53.13 4.48
CA ASP A 120 13.97 -52.25 4.55
C ASP A 120 14.34 -50.85 4.96
N ALA A 121 15.31 -50.66 5.85
CA ALA A 121 15.84 -49.35 6.19
C ALA A 121 16.54 -48.66 5.00
N ALA A 122 17.25 -49.45 4.18
CA ALA A 122 17.90 -48.96 2.96
C ALA A 122 16.88 -48.47 1.90
N VAL A 123 15.75 -49.18 1.73
CA VAL A 123 14.65 -48.70 0.86
C VAL A 123 14.13 -47.36 1.32
N LYS A 124 13.87 -47.16 2.63
CA LYS A 124 13.39 -45.89 3.17
C LYS A 124 14.42 -44.78 2.95
N ALA A 125 15.70 -45.04 3.09
CA ALA A 125 16.76 -44.08 2.83
C ALA A 125 16.84 -43.68 1.34
N ALA A 126 16.73 -44.66 0.42
CA ALA A 126 16.70 -44.40 -1.02
C ALA A 126 15.44 -43.63 -1.45
N GLN A 127 14.28 -43.95 -0.86
CA GLN A 127 13.05 -43.18 -1.09
C GLN A 127 13.20 -41.74 -0.68
N ALA A 128 13.75 -41.46 0.51
CA ALA A 128 13.99 -40.10 0.98
C ALA A 128 14.95 -39.31 0.06
N ALA A 129 15.97 -40.00 -0.49
CA ALA A 129 16.90 -39.43 -1.46
C ALA A 129 16.18 -39.04 -2.78
N LEU A 130 15.28 -39.89 -3.26
CA LEU A 130 14.46 -39.66 -4.45
C LEU A 130 13.53 -38.45 -4.22
N ASP A 131 12.87 -38.40 -3.07
CA ASP A 131 11.97 -37.30 -2.73
C ASP A 131 12.72 -35.96 -2.67
N ALA A 132 13.94 -35.93 -2.12
CA ALA A 132 14.79 -34.74 -2.12
C ALA A 132 15.15 -34.29 -3.56
N ALA A 133 15.56 -35.23 -4.43
CA ALA A 133 15.87 -34.94 -5.83
C ALA A 133 14.65 -34.38 -6.59
N ARG A 134 13.46 -34.91 -6.34
CA ARG A 134 12.19 -34.43 -6.93
C ARG A 134 11.82 -33.03 -6.45
N ILE A 135 12.06 -32.73 -5.20
CA ILE A 135 11.86 -31.38 -4.65
C ILE A 135 12.78 -30.40 -5.37
N ASP A 136 14.06 -30.73 -5.55
CA ASP A 136 14.99 -29.82 -6.22
C ASP A 136 14.64 -29.66 -7.72
N LEU A 137 14.17 -30.69 -8.38
CA LEU A 137 13.65 -30.59 -9.74
C LEU A 137 12.40 -29.71 -9.80
N ALA A 138 11.46 -29.86 -8.88
CA ALA A 138 10.27 -29.01 -8.82
C ALA A 138 10.63 -27.52 -8.62
N ARG A 139 11.69 -27.22 -7.88
CA ARG A 139 12.20 -25.86 -7.65
C ARG A 139 12.84 -25.22 -8.87
N THR A 140 13.10 -25.95 -9.95
CA THR A 140 13.57 -25.37 -11.22
C THR A 140 12.48 -24.57 -11.92
N THR A 141 11.21 -24.82 -11.61
CA THR A 141 10.09 -23.98 -12.01
C THR A 141 9.70 -23.09 -10.83
N ILE A 142 9.93 -21.79 -10.99
CA ILE A 142 9.58 -20.81 -9.96
C ILE A 142 8.15 -20.36 -10.20
N THR A 143 7.28 -20.55 -9.21
CA THR A 143 5.87 -20.23 -9.28
C THR A 143 5.51 -19.05 -8.38
N ALA A 144 4.39 -18.40 -8.65
CA ALA A 144 3.85 -17.33 -7.83
C ALA A 144 3.41 -17.87 -6.46
N PRO A 145 3.90 -17.31 -5.34
CA PRO A 145 3.50 -17.75 -3.99
C PRO A 145 2.20 -17.10 -3.51
N LEU A 146 1.74 -16.04 -4.17
CA LEU A 146 0.50 -15.32 -3.85
C LEU A 146 -0.09 -14.68 -5.11
N ASP A 147 -1.36 -14.33 -5.03
CA ASP A 147 -2.07 -13.60 -6.07
C ASP A 147 -1.69 -12.12 -6.02
N GLY A 148 -1.50 -11.50 -7.18
CA GLY A 148 -1.15 -10.08 -7.22
C GLY A 148 -0.59 -9.63 -8.55
N VAL A 149 -0.03 -8.44 -8.57
CA VAL A 149 0.63 -7.86 -9.75
C VAL A 149 2.14 -8.06 -9.64
N ILE A 150 2.72 -8.69 -10.67
CA ILE A 150 4.16 -8.90 -10.72
C ILE A 150 4.86 -7.63 -11.24
N GLY A 151 5.94 -7.25 -10.60
CA GLY A 151 6.75 -6.10 -11.00
C GLY A 151 7.68 -6.39 -12.17
N LEU A 152 8.67 -5.52 -12.35
CA LEU A 152 9.70 -5.67 -13.39
C LEU A 152 10.61 -6.87 -13.09
N ALA A 153 11.02 -7.59 -14.12
CA ALA A 153 11.99 -8.67 -14.05
C ALA A 153 13.39 -8.11 -13.76
N GLN A 154 14.00 -8.57 -12.67
CA GLN A 154 15.38 -8.18 -12.31
C GLN A 154 16.42 -9.15 -12.86
N ALA A 155 15.99 -10.28 -13.43
CA ALA A 155 16.84 -11.27 -14.08
C ALA A 155 16.29 -11.60 -15.47
N SER A 156 17.16 -11.60 -16.44
CA SER A 156 16.84 -11.88 -17.85
C SER A 156 17.04 -13.38 -18.18
N GLN A 157 16.42 -13.82 -19.25
CA GLN A 157 16.71 -15.12 -19.86
C GLN A 157 18.22 -15.24 -20.15
N GLY A 158 18.81 -16.39 -19.84
CA GLY A 158 20.25 -16.64 -19.96
C GLY A 158 21.06 -16.23 -18.72
N ALA A 159 20.46 -15.56 -17.73
CA ALA A 159 21.15 -15.20 -16.50
C ALA A 159 21.41 -16.43 -15.62
N LEU A 160 22.60 -16.49 -15.03
CA LEU A 160 22.93 -17.47 -14.00
C LEU A 160 22.35 -17.00 -12.67
N VAL A 161 21.60 -17.86 -12.02
CA VAL A 161 21.01 -17.61 -10.69
C VAL A 161 21.55 -18.62 -9.68
N THR A 162 21.62 -18.18 -8.44
CA THR A 162 22.11 -19.00 -7.32
C THR A 162 21.07 -19.05 -6.21
N ALA A 163 21.01 -20.20 -5.54
CA ALA A 163 20.06 -20.40 -4.44
C ALA A 163 20.22 -19.31 -3.37
N SER A 164 19.08 -18.73 -2.96
CA SER A 164 19.04 -17.69 -1.92
C SER A 164 19.85 -16.42 -2.20
N GLN A 165 20.10 -16.09 -3.47
CA GLN A 165 20.76 -14.83 -3.83
C GLN A 165 20.04 -13.61 -3.22
N ALA A 166 20.80 -12.56 -2.92
CA ALA A 166 20.27 -11.35 -2.25
C ALA A 166 19.28 -10.57 -3.13
N THR A 167 19.54 -10.52 -4.45
CA THR A 167 18.66 -9.82 -5.40
C THR A 167 17.52 -10.73 -5.81
N PRO A 168 16.25 -10.34 -5.62
CA PRO A 168 15.11 -11.10 -6.09
C PRO A 168 15.05 -11.12 -7.61
N LEU A 169 14.38 -12.09 -8.21
CA LEU A 169 14.13 -12.18 -9.65
C LEU A 169 13.01 -11.23 -10.11
N ALA A 170 12.00 -11.09 -9.28
CA ALA A 170 10.88 -10.17 -9.41
C ALA A 170 10.20 -10.03 -8.05
N VAL A 171 9.29 -9.09 -7.93
CA VAL A 171 8.48 -8.88 -6.72
C VAL A 171 7.01 -8.90 -7.12
N ILE A 172 6.22 -9.72 -6.45
CA ILE A 172 4.77 -9.74 -6.60
C ILE A 172 4.17 -8.93 -5.46
N ARG A 173 3.21 -8.04 -5.78
CA ARG A 173 2.49 -7.24 -4.79
C ARG A 173 1.00 -7.46 -4.92
N GLN A 174 0.37 -7.80 -3.82
CA GLN A 174 -1.07 -7.82 -3.74
C GLN A 174 -1.55 -6.38 -3.53
N ILE A 175 -2.24 -5.83 -4.52
CA ILE A 175 -2.69 -4.44 -4.53
C ILE A 175 -4.22 -4.29 -4.51
N ASP A 176 -4.95 -5.37 -4.37
CA ASP A 176 -6.38 -5.38 -4.08
C ASP A 176 -6.70 -6.51 -3.08
N PRO A 177 -7.16 -6.12 -1.86
CA PRO A 177 -7.19 -4.78 -1.32
C PRO A 177 -5.78 -4.19 -1.10
N VAL A 178 -5.68 -2.86 -1.03
CA VAL A 178 -4.46 -2.18 -0.55
C VAL A 178 -4.60 -1.83 0.92
N ARG A 179 -3.46 -1.59 1.56
CA ARG A 179 -3.41 -0.99 2.89
C ARG A 179 -2.95 0.46 2.81
N VAL A 180 -3.45 1.26 3.73
CA VAL A 180 -3.00 2.65 3.90
C VAL A 180 -2.49 2.79 5.33
N ASP A 181 -1.22 3.10 5.46
CA ASP A 181 -0.59 3.38 6.74
C ASP A 181 -0.62 4.89 6.98
N VAL A 182 -1.32 5.28 8.03
CA VAL A 182 -1.53 6.67 8.45
C VAL A 182 -0.83 6.89 9.77
N THR A 183 -0.09 7.98 9.89
CA THR A 183 0.63 8.32 11.11
C THR A 183 -0.12 9.34 11.94
N GLN A 184 -0.22 9.09 13.25
CA GLN A 184 -0.85 9.99 14.19
C GLN A 184 -0.06 10.12 15.49
N SER A 185 -0.10 11.32 16.08
CA SER A 185 0.54 11.58 17.37
C SER A 185 -0.07 10.71 18.48
N ALA A 186 0.78 10.07 19.29
CA ALA A 186 0.34 9.30 20.44
C ALA A 186 -0.49 10.13 21.42
N ALA A 187 -0.20 11.45 21.54
CA ALA A 187 -0.97 12.35 22.39
C ALA A 187 -2.42 12.56 21.89
N GLU A 188 -2.63 12.53 20.59
CA GLU A 188 -3.97 12.62 19.98
C GLU A 188 -4.74 11.33 20.15
N ILE A 189 -4.09 10.18 19.98
CA ILE A 189 -4.72 8.87 20.22
C ILE A 189 -5.21 8.77 21.67
N ILE A 190 -4.40 9.19 22.65
CA ILE A 190 -4.81 9.23 24.07
C ILE A 190 -6.02 10.15 24.29
N ARG A 191 -6.04 11.32 23.61
CA ARG A 191 -7.19 12.22 23.68
C ARG A 191 -8.46 11.57 23.12
N TRP A 192 -8.34 10.90 21.97
CA TRP A 192 -9.46 10.17 21.37
C TRP A 192 -10.00 9.05 22.26
N GLN A 193 -9.11 8.23 22.83
CA GLN A 193 -9.51 7.18 23.75
C GLN A 193 -10.30 7.73 24.94
N ARG A 194 -9.80 8.79 25.56
CA ARG A 194 -10.50 9.44 26.69
C ARG A 194 -11.83 10.06 26.30
N GLN A 195 -11.92 10.60 25.09
CA GLN A 195 -13.15 11.22 24.58
C GLN A 195 -14.18 10.14 24.19
N SER A 196 -13.77 9.06 23.60
CA SER A 196 -14.64 7.92 23.23
C SER A 196 -15.19 7.17 24.46
N GLU A 197 -14.47 7.15 25.58
CA GLU A 197 -14.99 6.64 26.87
C GLU A 197 -16.15 7.47 27.41
N GLN A 198 -16.16 8.78 27.13
CA GLN A 198 -17.21 9.72 27.56
C GLN A 198 -18.38 9.82 26.57
N THR A 199 -18.10 9.65 25.30
CA THR A 199 -19.09 9.71 24.23
C THR A 199 -18.72 8.63 23.21
N PRO A 200 -19.33 7.43 23.30
CA PRO A 200 -19.05 6.36 22.35
C PRO A 200 -19.40 6.84 20.94
N PRO A 201 -18.53 6.59 19.96
CA PRO A 201 -18.84 6.91 18.58
C PRO A 201 -20.13 6.19 18.18
N PRO A 202 -21.06 6.85 17.49
CA PRO A 202 -22.28 6.19 17.01
C PRO A 202 -21.92 5.04 16.10
N ASP A 203 -22.73 3.97 16.11
CA ASP A 203 -22.53 2.74 15.32
C ASP A 203 -22.35 2.99 13.79
N LYS A 204 -22.74 4.18 13.33
CA LYS A 204 -22.57 4.62 11.93
C LYS A 204 -21.18 5.16 11.61
N ILE A 205 -20.33 5.45 12.59
CA ILE A 205 -18.93 5.91 12.41
C ILE A 205 -17.96 4.71 12.43
N ASN A 206 -18.45 3.48 12.30
CA ASN A 206 -17.60 2.31 12.20
C ASN A 206 -16.69 2.41 10.97
N GLY A 207 -15.66 3.26 11.09
CA GLY A 207 -14.44 3.15 10.35
C GLY A 207 -14.49 3.45 8.85
N ALA A 208 -15.58 4.01 8.32
CA ALA A 208 -15.60 4.46 6.94
C ALA A 208 -14.67 5.66 6.77
N VAL A 209 -13.47 5.40 6.27
CA VAL A 209 -12.45 6.42 6.00
C VAL A 209 -12.54 6.80 4.55
N THR A 210 -12.60 8.10 4.28
CA THR A 210 -12.54 8.64 2.93
C THR A 210 -11.10 8.98 2.58
N LEU A 211 -10.66 8.61 1.38
CA LEU A 211 -9.33 8.93 0.89
C LEU A 211 -9.38 10.07 -0.13
N HIS A 212 -8.51 11.05 0.06
CA HIS A 212 -8.26 12.09 -0.94
C HIS A 212 -6.91 11.80 -1.59
N LEU A 213 -6.91 11.75 -2.91
CA LEU A 213 -5.73 11.47 -3.72
C LEU A 213 -4.84 12.72 -3.85
N ALA A 214 -3.62 12.54 -4.34
CA ALA A 214 -2.67 13.62 -4.49
C ALA A 214 -3.09 14.71 -5.50
N ASP A 215 -4.02 14.38 -6.40
CA ASP A 215 -4.61 15.31 -7.38
C ASP A 215 -5.80 16.12 -6.80
N GLY A 216 -6.16 15.87 -5.54
CA GLY A 216 -7.27 16.52 -4.84
C GLY A 216 -8.62 15.85 -5.07
N THR A 217 -8.70 14.76 -5.84
CA THR A 217 -9.94 14.01 -6.02
C THR A 217 -10.20 13.10 -4.82
N THR A 218 -11.48 12.80 -4.59
CA THR A 218 -11.90 11.83 -3.58
C THR A 218 -11.96 10.45 -4.21
N TYR A 219 -11.40 9.44 -3.52
CA TYR A 219 -11.45 8.06 -3.97
C TYR A 219 -12.83 7.44 -3.68
N ASP A 220 -13.39 6.72 -4.65
CA ASP A 220 -14.77 6.23 -4.59
C ASP A 220 -14.99 5.11 -3.55
N GLN A 221 -13.93 4.36 -3.20
CA GLN A 221 -14.03 3.31 -2.19
C GLN A 221 -13.69 3.85 -0.81
N THR A 222 -14.46 3.44 0.18
CA THR A 222 -14.20 3.79 1.58
C THR A 222 -13.27 2.75 2.21
N GLY A 223 -12.32 3.24 3.01
CA GLY A 223 -11.45 2.39 3.80
C GLY A 223 -12.07 2.00 5.15
N SER A 224 -11.60 0.90 5.71
CA SER A 224 -11.92 0.49 7.08
C SER A 224 -10.65 0.45 7.93
N LEU A 225 -10.72 0.99 9.16
CA LEU A 225 -9.62 0.89 10.12
C LEU A 225 -9.47 -0.55 10.57
N THR A 226 -8.33 -1.17 10.24
CA THR A 226 -8.04 -2.58 10.58
C THR A 226 -7.35 -2.70 11.93
N GLY A 227 -6.54 -1.71 12.31
CA GLY A 227 -5.82 -1.71 13.57
C GLY A 227 -4.86 -0.54 13.74
N ALA A 228 -4.32 -0.44 14.94
CA ALA A 228 -3.22 0.45 15.26
C ALA A 228 -2.01 -0.40 15.65
N GLU A 229 -0.84 -0.01 15.21
CA GLU A 229 0.40 -0.65 15.65
C GLU A 229 0.59 -0.41 17.16
N PRO A 230 0.78 -1.44 17.99
CA PRO A 230 0.92 -1.29 19.42
C PRO A 230 2.33 -0.79 19.82
N HIS A 231 2.90 0.08 19.00
CA HIS A 231 4.23 0.65 19.17
C HIS A 231 4.19 2.12 18.81
N VAL A 232 4.88 2.93 19.60
CA VAL A 232 5.11 4.35 19.32
C VAL A 232 6.53 4.48 18.79
N ASP A 233 6.71 5.09 17.63
CA ASP A 233 8.04 5.42 17.13
C ASP A 233 8.72 6.40 18.10
N GLU A 234 9.81 5.96 18.71
CA GLU A 234 10.51 6.71 19.77
C GLU A 234 11.11 8.03 19.28
N THR A 235 11.39 8.14 17.98
CA THR A 235 12.02 9.32 17.38
C THR A 235 10.99 10.41 17.09
N THR A 236 9.81 10.01 16.63
CA THR A 236 8.77 10.94 16.14
C THR A 236 7.58 11.06 17.07
N GLY A 237 7.39 10.09 17.99
CA GLY A 237 6.25 10.05 18.91
C GLY A 237 4.92 9.75 18.25
N VAL A 238 4.93 9.13 17.07
CA VAL A 238 3.73 8.78 16.31
C VAL A 238 3.42 7.28 16.40
N VAL A 239 2.17 6.96 16.17
CA VAL A 239 1.63 5.61 16.04
C VAL A 239 1.11 5.45 14.62
N THR A 240 1.34 4.29 14.02
CA THR A 240 0.82 3.95 12.70
C THR A 240 -0.56 3.31 12.84
N LEU A 241 -1.55 3.92 12.21
CA LEU A 241 -2.88 3.37 12.03
C LEU A 241 -2.96 2.73 10.66
N ARG A 242 -3.42 1.49 10.59
CA ARG A 242 -3.55 0.73 9.36
C ARG A 242 -5.00 0.61 8.95
N MET A 243 -5.27 0.94 7.71
CA MET A 243 -6.57 0.82 7.08
C MET A 243 -6.48 -0.11 5.88
N GLU A 244 -7.60 -0.76 5.57
CA GLU A 244 -7.75 -1.58 4.38
C GLU A 244 -8.77 -0.93 3.45
N VAL A 245 -8.44 -0.86 2.16
CA VAL A 245 -9.23 -0.18 1.13
C VAL A 245 -9.29 -1.05 -0.11
N GLY A 246 -10.49 -1.26 -0.66
CA GLY A 246 -10.66 -1.94 -1.94
C GLY A 246 -10.01 -1.16 -3.08
N ASN A 247 -9.38 -1.85 -4.01
CA ASN A 247 -8.70 -1.25 -5.15
C ASN A 247 -8.93 -2.03 -6.46
N PRO A 248 -10.20 -2.24 -6.85
CA PRO A 248 -10.52 -3.09 -8.00
C PRO A 248 -9.94 -2.56 -9.32
N ASP A 249 -9.83 -1.25 -9.46
CA ASP A 249 -9.30 -0.60 -10.67
C ASP A 249 -7.77 -0.43 -10.63
N HIS A 250 -7.10 -0.92 -9.58
CA HIS A 250 -5.66 -0.81 -9.38
C HIS A 250 -5.12 0.65 -9.44
N LEU A 251 -5.97 1.62 -9.12
CA LEU A 251 -5.62 3.04 -9.13
C LEU A 251 -4.61 3.39 -8.01
N LEU A 252 -4.81 2.78 -6.83
CA LEU A 252 -3.92 2.99 -5.69
C LEU A 252 -2.68 2.10 -5.84
N LEU A 253 -1.54 2.72 -6.05
CA LEU A 253 -0.26 2.01 -6.15
C LEU A 253 0.53 2.12 -4.85
N PRO A 254 1.20 1.05 -4.39
CA PRO A 254 2.09 1.09 -3.24
C PRO A 254 3.13 2.20 -3.37
N GLY A 255 3.28 2.99 -2.31
CA GLY A 255 4.15 4.16 -2.29
C GLY A 255 3.43 5.50 -2.54
N MET A 256 2.21 5.50 -3.04
CA MET A 256 1.43 6.73 -3.24
C MET A 256 1.09 7.40 -1.90
N TYR A 257 1.10 8.74 -1.93
CA TYR A 257 0.64 9.58 -0.83
C TYR A 257 -0.86 9.82 -0.96
N VAL A 258 -1.56 9.72 0.15
CA VAL A 258 -3.00 9.98 0.25
C VAL A 258 -3.30 10.73 1.55
N LEU A 259 -4.40 11.46 1.57
CA LEU A 259 -4.94 12.04 2.80
C LEU A 259 -6.16 11.23 3.23
N ALA A 260 -6.10 10.66 4.41
CA ALA A 260 -7.19 9.89 4.99
C ALA A 260 -8.03 10.80 5.88
N GLU A 261 -9.30 10.96 5.55
CA GLU A 261 -10.28 11.66 6.35
C GLU A 261 -11.02 10.67 7.25
N ILE A 262 -10.68 10.73 8.54
CA ILE A 262 -11.18 9.80 9.55
C ILE A 262 -12.25 10.49 10.38
N PRO A 263 -13.49 9.97 10.43
CA PRO A 263 -14.51 10.48 11.31
C PRO A 263 -14.14 10.20 12.79
N GLN A 264 -14.17 11.26 13.63
CA GLN A 264 -13.77 11.16 15.04
C GLN A 264 -14.95 11.12 16.01
N ALA A 265 -15.94 12.00 15.79
CA ALA A 265 -17.08 12.14 16.67
C ALA A 265 -18.28 12.74 15.94
N GLU A 266 -19.49 12.42 16.37
CA GLU A 266 -20.71 13.10 15.99
C GLU A 266 -21.06 14.15 17.06
N LEU A 267 -21.14 15.40 16.65
CA LEU A 267 -21.65 16.48 17.47
C LEU A 267 -23.10 16.77 17.12
N LYS A 268 -24.01 16.46 18.03
CA LYS A 268 -25.43 16.79 17.87
C LYS A 268 -25.71 18.21 18.31
N GLY A 269 -26.43 18.94 17.46
CA GLY A 269 -26.81 20.31 17.77
C GLY A 269 -25.61 21.26 17.81
N ALA A 270 -24.58 21.04 17.02
CA ALA A 270 -23.45 21.97 16.91
C ALA A 270 -23.87 23.29 16.30
N ILE A 271 -23.24 24.38 16.75
CA ILE A 271 -23.46 25.71 16.19
C ILE A 271 -22.35 26.00 15.20
N LEU A 272 -22.76 26.26 13.96
CA LEU A 272 -21.85 26.58 12.87
C LEU A 272 -21.87 28.08 12.58
N ALA A 273 -20.79 28.77 12.90
CA ALA A 273 -20.65 30.21 12.62
C ALA A 273 -19.92 30.44 11.29
N PRO A 274 -20.45 31.20 10.34
CA PRO A 274 -19.74 31.57 9.12
C PRO A 274 -18.39 32.21 9.45
N GLN A 275 -17.33 31.85 8.70
CA GLN A 275 -15.98 32.37 8.94
C GLN A 275 -15.91 33.90 8.82
N GLU A 276 -16.73 34.48 7.97
CA GLU A 276 -16.84 35.92 7.77
C GLU A 276 -17.35 36.64 9.01
N GLY A 277 -18.16 36.00 9.86
CA GLY A 277 -18.72 36.57 11.09
C GLY A 277 -17.78 36.50 12.29
N VAL A 278 -16.67 35.77 12.17
CA VAL A 278 -15.71 35.54 13.26
C VAL A 278 -14.46 36.41 13.04
N THR A 279 -14.19 37.29 13.98
CA THR A 279 -13.01 38.17 13.98
C THR A 279 -12.09 37.84 15.16
N ARG A 280 -10.94 38.49 15.24
CA ARG A 280 -10.01 38.32 16.38
C ARG A 280 -9.90 39.65 17.14
N ASP A 281 -9.98 39.55 18.46
CA ASP A 281 -9.73 40.67 19.33
C ASP A 281 -8.27 41.14 19.31
N ARG A 282 -7.92 42.21 19.99
CA ARG A 282 -6.54 42.74 20.10
C ARG A 282 -5.56 41.76 20.77
N ARG A 283 -6.06 40.73 21.43
CA ARG A 283 -5.29 39.66 22.09
C ARG A 283 -5.22 38.38 21.22
N GLY A 284 -5.81 38.41 20.00
CA GLY A 284 -5.85 37.29 19.08
C GLY A 284 -6.94 36.27 19.37
N ARG A 285 -7.82 36.48 20.34
CA ARG A 285 -8.92 35.56 20.67
C ARG A 285 -10.05 35.70 19.67
N PRO A 286 -10.69 34.57 19.24
CA PRO A 286 -11.83 34.62 18.35
C PRO A 286 -13.03 35.28 19.07
N VAL A 287 -13.68 36.24 18.39
CA VAL A 287 -14.88 36.92 18.85
C VAL A 287 -15.88 37.03 17.71
N ALA A 288 -17.16 37.07 18.05
CA ALA A 288 -18.22 37.37 17.11
C ALA A 288 -19.04 38.57 17.60
N TYR A 289 -19.54 39.35 16.65
CA TYR A 289 -20.52 40.38 16.92
C TYR A 289 -21.92 39.86 16.65
N VAL A 290 -22.78 39.92 17.66
CA VAL A 290 -24.14 39.39 17.60
C VAL A 290 -25.12 40.55 17.82
N VAL A 291 -26.23 40.54 17.10
CA VAL A 291 -27.33 41.47 17.30
C VAL A 291 -28.36 40.85 18.24
N ASN A 292 -28.55 41.42 19.43
CA ASN A 292 -29.49 40.90 20.41
C ASN A 292 -30.96 41.21 20.03
N ALA A 293 -31.92 40.84 20.90
CA ALA A 293 -33.36 41.03 20.67
C ALA A 293 -33.76 42.50 20.59
N GLU A 294 -32.99 43.36 21.25
CA GLU A 294 -33.19 44.84 21.28
C GLU A 294 -32.50 45.55 20.10
N ASN A 295 -31.93 44.77 19.14
CA ASN A 295 -31.14 45.24 18.01
C ASN A 295 -29.87 46.05 18.43
N VAL A 296 -29.25 45.65 19.55
CA VAL A 296 -27.98 46.21 20.02
C VAL A 296 -26.86 45.20 19.72
N VAL A 297 -25.70 45.72 19.31
CA VAL A 297 -24.52 44.93 19.01
C VAL A 297 -23.80 44.52 20.28
N GLU A 298 -23.60 43.24 20.45
CA GLU A 298 -22.80 42.60 21.52
C GLU A 298 -21.57 41.92 20.97
N GLU A 299 -20.43 42.05 21.66
CA GLU A 299 -19.23 41.30 21.38
C GLU A 299 -19.23 40.06 22.29
N ARG A 300 -19.14 38.87 21.69
CA ARG A 300 -19.08 37.60 22.42
C ARG A 300 -17.77 36.86 22.12
N PRO A 301 -16.99 36.50 23.13
CA PRO A 301 -15.83 35.63 22.96
C PRO A 301 -16.31 34.25 22.60
N LEU A 302 -15.58 33.60 21.65
CA LEU A 302 -15.90 32.28 21.16
C LEU A 302 -14.86 31.27 21.60
N ASP A 303 -15.33 30.05 21.87
CA ASP A 303 -14.48 28.85 21.90
C ASP A 303 -14.74 28.05 20.62
N ILE A 304 -13.75 28.05 19.73
CA ILE A 304 -13.82 27.36 18.43
C ILE A 304 -13.16 26.00 18.56
N LEU A 305 -13.87 24.95 18.16
CA LEU A 305 -13.37 23.59 18.18
C LEU A 305 -12.51 23.28 16.96
N GLN A 306 -13.07 23.48 15.76
CA GLN A 306 -12.38 23.29 14.47
C GLN A 306 -13.15 24.03 13.35
N ASP A 307 -12.55 24.03 12.17
CA ASP A 307 -13.21 24.44 10.94
C ASP A 307 -14.07 23.30 10.35
N HIS A 308 -15.15 23.66 9.69
CA HIS A 308 -16.01 22.77 8.92
C HIS A 308 -16.42 23.47 7.63
N GLY A 309 -15.67 23.20 6.55
CA GLY A 309 -15.84 23.90 5.29
C GLY A 309 -15.55 25.40 5.41
N ASN A 310 -16.56 26.25 5.14
CA ASN A 310 -16.47 27.70 5.29
C ASN A 310 -17.05 28.23 6.61
N LYS A 311 -17.32 27.35 7.58
CA LYS A 311 -17.90 27.68 8.89
C LYS A 311 -16.95 27.21 10.00
N TRP A 312 -17.05 27.82 11.18
CA TRP A 312 -16.40 27.40 12.41
C TRP A 312 -17.38 26.63 13.29
N VAL A 313 -16.95 25.48 13.80
CA VAL A 313 -17.68 24.75 14.84
C VAL A 313 -17.42 25.43 16.18
N VAL A 314 -18.47 26.01 16.76
CA VAL A 314 -18.38 26.77 18.02
C VAL A 314 -18.88 25.91 19.16
N ARG A 315 -18.04 25.78 20.21
CA ARG A 315 -18.38 25.05 21.43
C ARG A 315 -19.13 25.92 22.42
N GLU A 316 -18.63 27.14 22.63
CA GLU A 316 -19.18 28.10 23.58
C GLU A 316 -19.16 29.52 23.03
N GLY A 317 -20.11 30.35 23.45
CA GLY A 317 -20.20 31.77 23.11
C GLY A 317 -21.36 32.13 22.18
N LEU A 318 -21.99 31.17 21.51
CA LEU A 318 -23.16 31.38 20.64
C LEU A 318 -24.26 30.37 20.99
N SER A 319 -25.50 30.78 20.66
CA SER A 319 -26.71 29.97 20.85
C SER A 319 -27.53 29.91 19.57
N ALA A 320 -28.36 28.86 19.45
CA ALA A 320 -29.32 28.80 18.35
C ALA A 320 -30.25 30.02 18.36
N GLY A 321 -30.45 30.61 17.18
CA GLY A 321 -31.23 31.83 17.03
C GLY A 321 -30.45 33.14 17.20
N ASP A 322 -29.18 33.09 17.58
CA ASP A 322 -28.30 34.26 17.57
C ASP A 322 -28.09 34.77 16.16
N ARG A 323 -28.13 36.09 15.99
CA ARG A 323 -27.91 36.78 14.71
C ARG A 323 -26.46 37.27 14.65
N ILE A 324 -25.56 36.50 14.00
CA ILE A 324 -24.16 36.89 13.86
C ILE A 324 -23.98 37.89 12.70
N ILE A 325 -23.19 38.92 12.92
CA ILE A 325 -22.88 39.91 11.89
C ILE A 325 -21.79 39.36 10.98
N VAL A 326 -22.07 39.27 9.69
CA VAL A 326 -21.12 38.82 8.66
C VAL A 326 -20.58 39.94 7.81
N ALA A 327 -21.31 41.04 7.67
CA ALA A 327 -20.84 42.24 6.96
C ALA A 327 -21.27 43.53 7.66
N GLY A 328 -20.47 44.59 7.48
CA GLY A 328 -20.75 45.90 8.09
C GLY A 328 -19.99 46.18 9.38
N HIS A 329 -19.03 45.39 9.79
CA HIS A 329 -18.24 45.52 11.03
C HIS A 329 -17.59 46.89 11.22
N GLN A 330 -17.23 47.56 10.12
CA GLN A 330 -16.54 48.87 10.19
C GLN A 330 -17.44 50.01 10.62
N ARG A 331 -18.75 49.80 10.66
CA ARG A 331 -19.75 50.86 10.92
C ARG A 331 -20.41 50.72 12.29
N ILE A 332 -20.04 49.70 13.04
CA ILE A 332 -20.65 49.38 14.33
C ILE A 332 -19.67 49.59 15.49
N ALA A 333 -20.20 49.83 16.65
CA ALA A 333 -19.50 49.77 17.92
C ALA A 333 -20.30 48.92 18.91
N VAL A 334 -19.63 48.24 19.81
CA VAL A 334 -20.28 47.48 20.88
C VAL A 334 -21.20 48.37 21.68
N GLY A 335 -22.42 47.91 21.92
CA GLY A 335 -23.45 48.68 22.64
C GLY A 335 -24.24 49.68 21.79
N THR A 336 -24.00 49.75 20.48
CA THR A 336 -24.78 50.64 19.59
C THR A 336 -25.93 49.87 18.91
N PRO A 337 -27.06 50.54 18.64
CA PRO A 337 -28.15 49.95 17.88
C PRO A 337 -27.76 49.78 16.41
N ALA A 338 -28.11 48.65 15.80
CA ALA A 338 -27.89 48.31 14.40
C ALA A 338 -29.22 47.86 13.77
N THR A 339 -29.38 48.04 12.46
CA THR A 339 -30.50 47.50 11.70
C THR A 339 -30.06 46.22 11.04
N PRO A 340 -30.52 45.02 11.50
CA PRO A 340 -30.12 43.76 10.92
C PRO A 340 -30.86 43.54 9.60
N GLU A 341 -30.09 43.14 8.56
CA GLU A 341 -30.60 42.63 7.28
C GLU A 341 -30.13 41.19 7.13
N GLU A 342 -31.04 40.24 7.03
CA GLU A 342 -30.65 38.85 6.88
C GLU A 342 -29.98 38.60 5.53
N GLN A 343 -28.84 37.94 5.57
CA GLN A 343 -28.18 37.45 4.38
C GLN A 343 -29.07 36.39 3.74
N GLN A 344 -29.57 36.67 2.52
CA GLN A 344 -30.22 35.62 1.73
C GLN A 344 -29.16 34.61 1.33
N ASP A 345 -29.31 33.35 1.74
CA ASP A 345 -28.52 32.26 1.25
C ASP A 345 -28.67 32.18 -0.28
N THR A 346 -27.76 32.82 -0.98
CA THR A 346 -27.58 32.54 -2.40
C THR A 346 -26.75 31.28 -2.46
N PRO A 347 -27.29 30.15 -2.96
CA PRO A 347 -26.50 28.96 -3.14
C PRO A 347 -25.28 29.34 -4.00
N PRO A 348 -24.09 28.76 -3.77
CA PRO A 348 -22.92 29.07 -4.56
C PRO A 348 -23.29 28.86 -6.03
N ALA A 349 -23.11 29.92 -6.84
CA ALA A 349 -23.35 29.88 -8.27
C ALA A 349 -22.59 28.68 -8.84
N GLY A 350 -23.34 27.67 -9.22
CA GLY A 350 -22.81 26.49 -9.90
C GLY A 350 -21.92 26.98 -11.03
N THR A 351 -20.75 26.41 -11.12
CA THR A 351 -19.83 26.53 -12.25
C THR A 351 -20.61 26.50 -13.53
N GLY A 352 -20.60 27.63 -14.25
CA GLY A 352 -21.40 27.87 -15.44
C GLY A 352 -21.25 26.75 -16.45
N GLU A 353 -22.34 26.12 -16.68
CA GLU A 353 -22.62 25.40 -17.90
C GLU A 353 -22.44 26.38 -19.08
N THR A 354 -21.31 26.25 -19.75
CA THR A 354 -21.05 26.98 -20.99
C THR A 354 -22.06 26.48 -21.99
N ALA A 355 -23.11 27.28 -22.24
CA ALA A 355 -24.06 27.08 -23.32
C ALA A 355 -23.27 26.95 -24.63
N ALA A 356 -23.33 25.75 -25.21
CA ALA A 356 -22.84 25.48 -26.55
C ALA A 356 -23.65 26.35 -27.53
N ALA A 357 -23.00 27.35 -28.08
CA ALA A 357 -23.48 28.07 -29.26
C ALA A 357 -23.39 27.12 -30.44
N GLN A 358 -24.51 26.79 -31.02
CA GLN A 358 -24.63 26.16 -32.34
C GLN A 358 -24.04 27.10 -33.39
N PRO A 359 -23.17 26.65 -34.29
CA PRO A 359 -22.92 27.37 -35.51
C PRO A 359 -23.97 27.00 -36.57
N ASP A 360 -24.75 28.00 -37.02
CA ASP A 360 -25.56 27.94 -38.22
C ASP A 360 -24.69 27.57 -39.44
N ALA A 361 -25.23 26.66 -40.21
CA ALA A 361 -24.76 26.31 -41.52
C ALA A 361 -25.07 27.48 -42.51
N ASP A 362 -24.18 27.85 -43.31
CA ASP A 362 -24.29 27.94 -44.76
C ASP A 362 -23.17 28.80 -45.35
N ILE A 363 -22.46 28.30 -46.29
CA ILE A 363 -22.07 28.96 -47.56
C ILE A 363 -21.13 28.01 -48.33
N THR A 364 -21.72 27.38 -49.37
CA THR A 364 -21.27 27.10 -50.73
C THR A 364 -19.81 27.12 -51.14
N ALA A 365 -19.48 26.06 -51.83
CA ALA A 365 -18.47 25.74 -52.81
C ALA A 365 -17.80 26.89 -53.59
N ALA A 366 -16.50 26.77 -53.84
CA ALA A 366 -15.90 27.06 -55.14
C ALA A 366 -14.52 26.37 -55.26
N GLU A 367 -14.39 25.75 -56.37
CA GLU A 367 -13.32 24.99 -56.97
C GLU A 367 -12.04 25.78 -57.26
N SER A 368 -11.06 24.98 -57.63
CA SER A 368 -9.86 25.16 -58.47
C SER A 368 -8.59 25.35 -57.64
N GLY A 369 -7.57 24.57 -57.79
CA GLY A 369 -6.92 24.08 -58.97
C GLY A 369 -5.45 24.28 -58.81
N ASP A 370 -4.74 23.21 -59.04
CA ASP A 370 -3.48 23.19 -59.82
C ASP A 370 -2.13 23.34 -59.14
N ASP A 371 -1.36 22.32 -59.36
CA ASP A 371 0.05 22.15 -59.72
C ASP A 371 1.19 22.84 -58.94
N GLY A 372 2.21 22.02 -58.74
CA GLY A 372 3.56 22.51 -58.65
C GLY A 372 4.57 21.64 -57.91
N ALA A 373 5.13 20.75 -58.65
CA ALA A 373 6.34 19.98 -58.38
C ALA A 373 7.59 20.81 -58.00
N GLY A 374 8.56 20.17 -57.33
CA GLY A 374 9.94 20.63 -57.21
C GLY A 374 10.58 20.12 -55.92
N GLU A 375 11.15 18.97 -55.84
CA GLU A 375 12.52 18.52 -56.17
C GLU A 375 13.64 19.47 -55.75
N SER A 376 14.50 19.01 -54.84
CA SER A 376 15.96 19.13 -54.79
C SER A 376 16.45 19.13 -53.35
N ALA A 377 17.06 18.09 -52.80
CA ALA A 377 18.43 17.62 -52.99
C ALA A 377 19.51 18.47 -52.30
N ARG A 378 20.31 17.75 -51.56
CA ARG A 378 21.74 17.91 -51.21
C ARG A 378 22.05 18.39 -49.79
N THR A 379 22.66 17.46 -49.08
CA THR A 379 24.11 17.25 -48.82
C THR A 379 24.66 18.07 -47.68
N GLY A 380 25.30 17.37 -46.82
CA GLY A 380 26.67 17.35 -46.44
C GLY A 380 26.84 17.37 -44.94
N GLU A 381 27.36 16.27 -44.38
CA GLU A 381 28.77 16.17 -43.98
C GLU A 381 29.09 17.10 -42.79
N GLU A 382 29.60 16.71 -41.66
CA GLU A 382 30.84 16.00 -41.38
C GLU A 382 30.96 15.84 -39.84
N ALA A 383 31.44 14.72 -39.42
CA ALA A 383 32.04 14.54 -38.08
C ALA A 383 33.46 15.15 -38.09
N PRO A 384 34.07 15.42 -36.96
CA PRO A 384 35.17 14.54 -36.64
C PRO A 384 35.33 14.15 -35.19
N ALA A 385 35.86 13.00 -35.09
CA ALA A 385 36.56 12.29 -34.09
C ALA A 385 37.80 12.97 -33.48
N ALA A 386 38.28 12.34 -32.48
CA ALA A 386 39.64 12.27 -31.94
C ALA A 386 39.78 12.95 -30.57
N THR A 387 40.40 12.49 -29.57
CA THR A 387 41.50 11.56 -29.42
C THR A 387 41.94 11.55 -27.97
N ALA A 388 42.28 10.39 -27.44
CA ALA A 388 43.43 9.98 -26.69
C ALA A 388 43.37 10.03 -25.15
N ALA A 389 43.54 8.89 -24.62
CA ALA A 389 44.32 8.57 -23.42
C ALA A 389 45.81 8.88 -23.67
N PRO A 390 46.79 8.74 -22.78
CA PRO A 390 46.86 7.81 -21.68
C PRO A 390 47.70 8.24 -20.44
N ALA A 391 47.98 7.24 -19.58
CA ALA A 391 49.17 7.02 -18.73
C ALA A 391 49.28 7.91 -17.47
N ASP A 392 49.79 7.52 -16.34
CA ASP A 392 50.64 6.39 -15.91
C ASP A 392 50.64 6.38 -14.40
N ALA A 393 50.80 5.21 -13.85
CA ALA A 393 51.81 4.75 -12.90
C ALA A 393 52.02 5.57 -11.59
N ASP A 394 51.98 4.96 -10.44
CA ASP A 394 53.11 4.32 -9.78
C ASP A 394 52.77 3.97 -8.32
N ALA A 395 52.92 2.74 -7.99
CA ALA A 395 53.75 2.12 -6.98
C ALA A 395 53.93 2.82 -5.61
N ALA A 396 53.73 2.02 -4.58
CA ALA A 396 54.56 1.71 -3.43
C ALA A 396 53.68 1.09 -2.35
N GLU A 397 53.69 -0.20 -2.08
CA GLU A 397 54.67 -0.92 -1.26
C GLU A 397 54.86 -0.37 0.15
N ALA A 398 54.71 -1.25 1.05
CA ALA A 398 55.34 -1.49 2.35
C ALA A 398 54.28 -1.59 3.44
N ASP A 399 54.12 -2.66 4.08
CA ASP A 399 54.99 -3.57 4.87
C ASP A 399 54.57 -3.56 6.34
N ALA A 400 54.61 -4.76 6.85
CA ALA A 400 54.92 -5.13 8.23
C ALA A 400 53.79 -5.04 9.29
N GLU A 401 53.43 -6.18 9.71
CA GLU A 401 53.93 -6.95 10.87
C GLU A 401 53.15 -6.77 12.16
N GLN A 402 52.62 -7.88 12.56
CA GLN A 402 52.88 -8.63 13.80
C GLN A 402 52.12 -8.27 15.08
N SER A 403 51.74 -9.36 15.61
CA SER A 403 51.61 -9.71 17.04
C SER A 403 50.27 -9.28 17.67
N GLY A 404 49.59 -10.08 18.35
CA GLY A 404 49.87 -11.29 19.09
C GLY A 404 48.92 -11.33 20.27
N THR A 405 48.46 -12.51 20.53
CA THR A 405 48.33 -13.13 21.85
C THR A 405 47.31 -12.63 22.87
N GLU A 406 46.50 -13.59 23.29
CA GLU A 406 45.98 -13.89 24.66
C GLU A 406 44.97 -12.90 25.28
N GLN A 407 43.82 -13.32 25.54
CA GLN A 407 43.25 -14.15 26.61
C GLN A 407 41.77 -14.45 26.29
#